data_0ca572f95a92cb82a08887c71e834a2b
#
_entry.id   0ca572f95a92cb82a08887c71e834a2b
#
_cell.length_a   1.000
_cell.length_b   1.000
_cell.length_c   1.000
_cell.angle_alpha   90.00
_cell.angle_beta   90.00
_cell.angle_gamma   90.00
#
_symmetry.space_group_name_H-M   'P 1'
#
loop_
_entity.id
_entity.type
_entity.pdbx_description
1 polymer ?
#
loop_
_entity_poly.entity_id
_entity_poly.type
_entity_poly.pdbx_seq_one_letter_code
_entity_poly.pdbx_strand_id
1 'polypeptide(L)'
;ANNRPIIFSFNGGPGSSSYWLHMGIMGPKRIVVNDPYYTPAAPYLLEDNPYSILDWADVVMMDPIGTGLSEMIGESKGEDFWGVDQDIRATSLFIMQFLKKYGRLQSPKYLLGESYGTFRNAGVMNYLLDRGYALNGVIMVSAVFDLRTLTFPPNDDLPYIVHFPTYAATAHYHKRLNQEMQEKSVEDFLNEVREFTENKYMPALFKGTSITDEEKWEIAENLEELTGVNKDYWWSANLKIKAGEFFNELMREEGKTVGRLDSRFLGINEKTINQFAITDPQS
;
A
#
# COMPACT_ATOMS: atom_id res chain seq x y z
N ALA A 1 -0.11 31.80 -14.26
CA ALA A 1 -1.46 31.56 -14.65
C ALA A 1 -2.30 31.15 -13.44
N ASN A 2 -3.10 32.11 -12.91
CA ASN A 2 -3.88 31.88 -11.67
C ASN A 2 -5.03 30.86 -11.84
N ASN A 3 -5.30 30.39 -13.06
CA ASN A 3 -6.36 29.42 -13.37
C ASN A 3 -5.81 28.02 -13.66
N ARG A 4 -4.50 27.82 -13.65
CA ARG A 4 -3.93 26.47 -13.82
C ARG A 4 -4.17 25.64 -12.56
N PRO A 5 -4.60 24.37 -12.66
CA PRO A 5 -4.76 23.50 -11.51
C PRO A 5 -3.46 23.38 -10.69
N ILE A 6 -3.61 23.23 -9.38
CA ILE A 6 -2.49 22.97 -8.47
C ILE A 6 -2.78 21.71 -7.66
N ILE A 7 -1.82 20.80 -7.62
CA ILE A 7 -1.89 19.56 -6.89
C ILE A 7 -0.87 19.58 -5.76
N PHE A 8 -1.33 19.41 -4.52
CA PHE A 8 -0.45 19.19 -3.38
C PHE A 8 -0.30 17.68 -3.20
N SER A 9 0.93 17.20 -3.36
CA SER A 9 1.24 15.77 -3.40
C SER A 9 2.17 15.39 -2.27
N PHE A 10 1.89 14.26 -1.62
CA PHE A 10 2.68 13.72 -0.53
C PHE A 10 2.55 12.20 -0.41
N ASN A 11 3.66 11.55 -0.09
CA ASN A 11 3.67 10.14 0.27
C ASN A 11 3.15 9.92 1.69
N GLY A 12 2.98 8.67 2.03
CA GLY A 12 2.49 8.21 3.31
C GLY A 12 3.57 7.78 4.30
N GLY A 13 3.57 6.54 4.64
CA GLY A 13 4.36 5.93 5.70
C GLY A 13 3.48 5.63 6.91
N PRO A 14 3.30 6.55 7.91
CA PRO A 14 3.89 7.89 8.03
C PRO A 14 5.41 7.87 8.11
N GLY A 15 6.04 8.94 7.62
CA GLY A 15 7.51 9.11 7.67
C GLY A 15 8.22 9.04 6.32
N SER A 16 7.49 8.82 5.21
CA SER A 16 8.07 8.82 3.86
C SER A 16 8.11 10.23 3.27
N SER A 17 9.22 10.54 2.60
CA SER A 17 9.33 11.74 1.76
C SER A 17 8.57 11.54 0.45
N SER A 18 8.28 12.63 -0.25
CA SER A 18 7.50 12.61 -1.50
C SER A 18 8.29 12.18 -2.74
N TYR A 19 9.51 11.72 -2.58
CA TYR A 19 10.35 11.35 -3.71
C TYR A 19 9.80 10.13 -4.47
N TRP A 20 9.10 9.21 -3.81
CA TRP A 20 8.46 8.06 -4.46
C TRP A 20 7.46 8.49 -5.53
N LEU A 21 6.57 9.41 -5.18
CA LEU A 21 5.62 9.99 -6.14
C LEU A 21 6.33 10.84 -7.18
N HIS A 22 7.36 11.58 -6.78
CA HIS A 22 8.12 12.45 -7.68
C HIS A 22 8.88 11.63 -8.72
N MET A 23 9.75 10.72 -8.28
CA MET A 23 10.68 9.99 -9.16
C MET A 23 10.07 8.71 -9.74
N GLY A 24 8.98 8.24 -9.18
CA GLY A 24 8.33 7.01 -9.64
C GLY A 24 7.11 7.24 -10.54
N ILE A 25 6.34 8.32 -10.31
CA ILE A 25 5.02 8.48 -10.92
C ILE A 25 4.85 9.81 -11.67
N MET A 26 5.02 10.97 -11.00
CA MET A 26 4.49 12.24 -11.50
C MET A 26 5.55 13.25 -11.97
N GLY A 27 6.78 13.10 -11.54
CA GLY A 27 7.85 14.02 -11.88
C GLY A 27 8.18 14.04 -13.38
N PRO A 28 8.92 15.03 -13.86
CA PRO A 28 9.32 15.12 -15.27
C PRO A 28 10.33 14.04 -15.68
N LYS A 29 11.02 13.48 -14.70
CA LYS A 29 11.93 12.34 -14.85
C LYS A 29 11.44 11.20 -13.96
N ARG A 30 11.71 9.96 -14.38
CA ARG A 30 11.45 8.78 -13.56
C ARG A 30 12.65 7.84 -13.55
N ILE A 31 12.75 7.06 -12.51
CA ILE A 31 13.73 5.98 -12.43
C ILE A 31 13.32 4.86 -13.39
N VAL A 32 14.28 4.34 -14.15
CA VAL A 32 14.07 3.16 -14.99
C VAL A 32 14.00 1.93 -14.10
N VAL A 33 12.89 1.22 -14.16
CA VAL A 33 12.65 -0.03 -13.41
C VAL A 33 12.45 -1.17 -14.40
N ASN A 34 13.08 -2.32 -14.15
CA ASN A 34 12.87 -3.53 -14.92
C ASN A 34 11.66 -4.29 -14.37
N ASP A 35 10.48 -4.09 -14.94
CA ASP A 35 9.24 -4.72 -14.52
C ASP A 35 9.10 -6.15 -15.13
N PRO A 36 8.94 -7.24 -14.35
CA PRO A 36 8.90 -7.36 -12.88
C PRO A 36 10.22 -7.85 -12.25
N TYR A 37 11.36 -7.43 -12.73
CA TYR A 37 12.67 -7.84 -12.25
C TYR A 37 13.31 -6.79 -11.36
N TYR A 38 14.19 -7.21 -10.45
CA TYR A 38 14.92 -6.31 -9.57
C TYR A 38 15.72 -5.26 -10.36
N THR A 39 15.84 -4.08 -9.83
CA THR A 39 16.71 -3.05 -10.35
C THR A 39 18.15 -3.35 -9.94
N PRO A 40 19.12 -3.41 -10.87
CA PRO A 40 20.52 -3.65 -10.52
C PRO A 40 21.08 -2.52 -9.63
N ALA A 41 22.20 -2.81 -8.97
CA ALA A 41 22.90 -1.81 -8.17
C ALA A 41 23.25 -0.56 -9.00
N ALA A 42 23.42 0.58 -8.30
CA ALA A 42 23.80 1.86 -8.92
C ALA A 42 24.97 1.75 -9.93
N PRO A 43 25.00 2.58 -10.99
CA PRO A 43 24.24 3.81 -11.14
C PRO A 43 22.82 3.59 -11.68
N TYR A 44 21.84 4.24 -11.04
CA TYR A 44 20.45 4.20 -11.51
C TYR A 44 20.25 5.12 -12.69
N LEU A 45 19.44 4.68 -13.64
CA LEU A 45 19.13 5.45 -14.84
C LEU A 45 17.84 6.25 -14.64
N LEU A 46 17.88 7.49 -15.14
CA LEU A 46 16.71 8.36 -15.22
C LEU A 46 16.31 8.54 -16.68
N GLU A 47 15.03 8.49 -16.95
CA GLU A 47 14.46 8.81 -18.26
C GLU A 47 13.41 9.92 -18.15
N ASP A 48 13.06 10.50 -19.29
CA ASP A 48 11.94 11.43 -19.36
C ASP A 48 10.63 10.66 -19.07
N ASN A 49 9.78 11.27 -18.24
CA ASN A 49 8.51 10.66 -17.87
C ASN A 49 7.39 11.12 -18.80
N PRO A 50 6.98 10.30 -19.79
CA PRO A 50 5.89 10.66 -20.71
C PRO A 50 4.52 10.72 -20.05
N TYR A 51 4.39 10.23 -18.81
CA TYR A 51 3.16 10.22 -18.01
C TYR A 51 3.13 11.33 -16.96
N SER A 52 4.07 12.27 -17.01
CA SER A 52 4.09 13.38 -16.07
C SER A 52 2.83 14.22 -16.19
N ILE A 53 2.24 14.55 -15.03
CA ILE A 53 1.03 15.39 -14.97
C ILE A 53 1.33 16.89 -15.08
N LEU A 54 2.61 17.27 -15.25
CA LEU A 54 3.03 18.66 -15.36
C LEU A 54 2.47 19.38 -16.59
N ASP A 55 2.02 18.66 -17.61
CA ASP A 55 1.33 19.27 -18.75
C ASP A 55 -0.04 19.85 -18.36
N TRP A 56 -0.68 19.28 -17.33
CA TRP A 56 -2.05 19.60 -16.93
C TRP A 56 -2.15 20.46 -15.68
N ALA A 57 -1.21 20.31 -14.75
CA ALA A 57 -1.24 20.96 -13.44
C ALA A 57 0.15 21.36 -12.96
N ASP A 58 0.18 22.34 -12.05
CA ASP A 58 1.37 22.58 -11.24
C ASP A 58 1.34 21.59 -10.06
N VAL A 59 2.47 21.00 -9.72
CA VAL A 59 2.59 20.03 -8.64
C VAL A 59 3.50 20.58 -7.55
N VAL A 60 3.00 20.57 -6.33
CA VAL A 60 3.77 20.89 -5.11
C VAL A 60 4.07 19.58 -4.41
N MET A 61 5.28 19.08 -4.54
CA MET A 61 5.77 17.92 -3.81
C MET A 61 6.09 18.33 -2.38
N MET A 62 5.40 17.75 -1.41
CA MET A 62 5.55 18.09 -0.01
C MET A 62 6.21 16.95 0.74
N ASP A 63 7.35 17.22 1.35
CA ASP A 63 7.90 16.32 2.36
C ASP A 63 7.27 16.66 3.72
N PRO A 64 6.52 15.74 4.34
CA PRO A 64 6.05 15.93 5.71
C PRO A 64 7.21 16.27 6.66
N ILE A 65 6.95 17.06 7.70
CA ILE A 65 7.99 17.54 8.61
C ILE A 65 8.75 16.38 9.26
N GLY A 66 10.09 16.41 9.16
CA GLY A 66 10.99 15.34 9.60
C GLY A 66 11.21 14.25 8.56
N THR A 67 10.80 14.47 7.30
CA THR A 67 11.07 13.56 6.17
C THR A 67 11.76 14.29 5.03
N GLY A 68 12.51 13.53 4.23
CA GLY A 68 13.17 14.07 3.02
C GLY A 68 14.00 15.32 3.31
N LEU A 69 13.63 16.44 2.68
CA LEU A 69 14.31 17.71 2.85
C LEU A 69 13.62 18.64 3.88
N SER A 70 12.55 18.18 4.52
CA SER A 70 11.82 18.95 5.53
C SER A 70 12.36 18.69 6.92
N GLU A 71 12.97 19.68 7.52
CA GLU A 71 13.55 19.59 8.86
C GLU A 71 12.75 20.41 9.89
N MET A 72 12.83 19.98 11.16
CA MET A 72 12.36 20.77 12.28
C MET A 72 13.38 21.86 12.60
N ILE A 73 12.89 23.05 12.88
CA ILE A 73 13.76 24.21 13.20
C ILE A 73 13.43 24.78 14.58
N GLY A 74 14.39 25.48 15.17
CA GLY A 74 14.25 26.12 16.48
C GLY A 74 14.09 25.08 17.60
N GLU A 75 13.15 25.32 18.50
CA GLU A 75 12.87 24.45 19.66
C GLU A 75 11.81 23.36 19.37
N SER A 76 11.39 23.22 18.10
CA SER A 76 10.38 22.25 17.70
C SER A 76 10.85 20.81 17.92
N LYS A 77 9.91 19.95 18.33
CA LYS A 77 10.14 18.52 18.59
C LYS A 77 9.25 17.66 17.70
N GLY A 78 9.59 16.39 17.57
CA GLY A 78 8.80 15.42 16.81
C GLY A 78 7.35 15.34 17.26
N GLU A 79 7.10 15.44 18.55
CA GLU A 79 5.76 15.43 19.15
C GLU A 79 4.84 16.55 18.62
N ASP A 80 5.41 17.66 18.14
CA ASP A 80 4.66 18.78 17.58
C ASP A 80 4.08 18.46 16.18
N PHE A 81 4.58 17.41 15.50
CA PHE A 81 4.28 17.11 14.10
C PHE A 81 3.88 15.67 13.80
N TRP A 82 4.32 14.68 14.60
CA TRP A 82 4.21 13.26 14.26
C TRP A 82 2.93 12.56 14.74
N GLY A 83 2.04 13.27 15.42
CA GLY A 83 0.69 12.78 15.65
C GLY A 83 -0.23 13.01 14.44
N VAL A 84 -1.32 12.27 14.34
CA VAL A 84 -2.29 12.39 13.23
C VAL A 84 -2.81 13.83 13.10
N ASP A 85 -3.28 14.41 14.19
CA ASP A 85 -3.85 15.78 14.19
C ASP A 85 -2.78 16.84 13.91
N GLN A 86 -1.56 16.63 14.43
CA GLN A 86 -0.42 17.51 14.23
C GLN A 86 0.04 17.49 12.76
N ASP A 87 0.13 16.31 12.15
CA ASP A 87 0.48 16.12 10.75
C ASP A 87 -0.55 16.77 9.81
N ILE A 88 -1.84 16.50 10.04
CA ILE A 88 -2.95 17.12 9.31
C ILE A 88 -2.89 18.65 9.41
N ARG A 89 -2.68 19.18 10.62
CA ARG A 89 -2.58 20.62 10.87
C ARG A 89 -1.39 21.24 10.16
N ALA A 90 -0.19 20.64 10.29
CA ALA A 90 1.02 21.15 9.67
C ALA A 90 0.91 21.19 8.14
N THR A 91 0.44 20.09 7.54
CA THR A 91 0.19 19.98 6.09
C THR A 91 -0.82 21.04 5.63
N SER A 92 -1.94 21.20 6.34
CA SER A 92 -2.98 22.15 5.98
C SER A 92 -2.48 23.61 6.09
N LEU A 93 -1.73 23.95 7.12
CA LEU A 93 -1.14 25.28 7.29
C LEU A 93 -0.14 25.59 6.17
N PHE A 94 0.68 24.62 5.78
CA PHE A 94 1.59 24.78 4.64
C PHE A 94 0.79 25.09 3.37
N ILE A 95 -0.23 24.33 3.04
CA ILE A 95 -1.08 24.54 1.85
C ILE A 95 -1.68 25.95 1.86
N MET A 96 -2.27 26.35 2.98
CA MET A 96 -2.87 27.69 3.12
C MET A 96 -1.84 28.81 2.91
N GLN A 97 -0.68 28.68 3.52
CA GLN A 97 0.41 29.66 3.36
C GLN A 97 0.95 29.69 1.94
N PHE A 98 1.15 28.51 1.31
CA PHE A 98 1.59 28.40 -0.08
C PHE A 98 0.62 29.12 -1.03
N LEU A 99 -0.67 28.84 -0.91
CA LEU A 99 -1.71 29.45 -1.75
C LEU A 99 -1.74 30.98 -1.62
N LYS A 100 -1.56 31.52 -0.41
CA LYS A 100 -1.46 32.95 -0.16
C LYS A 100 -0.17 33.55 -0.74
N LYS A 101 0.97 32.93 -0.42
CA LYS A 101 2.30 33.43 -0.81
C LYS A 101 2.45 33.53 -2.33
N TYR A 102 1.93 32.55 -3.06
CA TYR A 102 2.06 32.46 -4.53
C TYR A 102 0.82 32.96 -5.29
N GLY A 103 -0.17 33.54 -4.60
CA GLY A 103 -1.36 34.12 -5.24
C GLY A 103 -2.25 33.07 -5.92
N ARG A 104 -2.30 31.83 -5.39
CA ARG A 104 -2.97 30.69 -6.03
C ARG A 104 -4.34 30.34 -5.40
N LEU A 105 -4.93 31.26 -4.66
CA LEU A 105 -6.24 31.05 -4.00
C LEU A 105 -7.37 30.73 -4.99
N GLN A 106 -7.31 31.28 -6.19
CA GLN A 106 -8.33 31.06 -7.24
C GLN A 106 -8.05 29.85 -8.12
N SER A 107 -6.88 29.21 -8.01
CA SER A 107 -6.57 27.99 -8.79
C SER A 107 -7.48 26.83 -8.36
N PRO A 108 -7.90 25.97 -9.31
CA PRO A 108 -8.44 24.66 -8.96
C PRO A 108 -7.43 23.87 -8.12
N LYS A 109 -7.85 23.35 -6.99
CA LYS A 109 -6.99 22.73 -5.96
C LYS A 109 -7.29 21.25 -5.81
N TYR A 110 -6.25 20.45 -5.83
CA TYR A 110 -6.32 19.01 -5.66
C TYR A 110 -5.32 18.55 -4.58
N LEU A 111 -5.69 17.49 -3.88
CA LEU A 111 -4.77 16.73 -3.01
C LEU A 111 -4.44 15.41 -3.69
N LEU A 112 -3.20 14.98 -3.59
CA LEU A 112 -2.76 13.66 -4.02
C LEU A 112 -1.96 13.02 -2.91
N GLY A 113 -2.51 11.96 -2.31
CA GLY A 113 -1.85 11.20 -1.26
C GLY A 113 -1.65 9.75 -1.66
N GLU A 114 -0.53 9.18 -1.24
CA GLU A 114 -0.22 7.76 -1.39
C GLU A 114 -0.21 7.09 -0.01
N SER A 115 -0.77 5.86 0.09
CA SER A 115 -0.77 5.06 1.31
C SER A 115 -1.36 5.83 2.52
N TYR A 116 -0.65 5.99 3.64
CA TYR A 116 -1.07 6.86 4.75
C TYR A 116 -1.39 8.30 4.30
N GLY A 117 -0.80 8.78 3.21
CA GLY A 117 -1.13 10.08 2.61
C GLY A 117 -2.60 10.17 2.17
N THR A 118 -3.26 9.06 1.87
CA THR A 118 -4.70 9.05 1.56
C THR A 118 -5.54 9.27 2.82
N PHE A 119 -5.11 8.72 3.93
CA PHE A 119 -5.69 9.00 5.25
C PHE A 119 -5.48 10.47 5.65
N ARG A 120 -4.24 11.00 5.44
CA ARG A 120 -3.94 12.44 5.59
C ARG A 120 -4.85 13.31 4.73
N ASN A 121 -5.11 12.91 3.47
CA ASN A 121 -6.02 13.64 2.57
C ASN A 121 -7.37 13.92 3.22
N ALA A 122 -7.97 12.93 3.86
CA ALA A 122 -9.29 13.07 4.51
C ALA A 122 -9.26 14.15 5.61
N GLY A 123 -8.26 14.11 6.48
CA GLY A 123 -8.12 15.10 7.55
C GLY A 123 -7.78 16.50 7.03
N VAL A 124 -6.86 16.60 6.04
CA VAL A 124 -6.49 17.87 5.42
C VAL A 124 -7.68 18.48 4.68
N MET A 125 -8.44 17.67 3.94
CA MET A 125 -9.66 18.12 3.27
C MET A 125 -10.65 18.75 4.27
N ASN A 126 -10.95 18.05 5.36
CA ASN A 126 -11.84 18.57 6.40
C ASN A 126 -11.30 19.87 7.01
N TYR A 127 -10.03 19.90 7.39
CA TYR A 127 -9.39 21.08 7.98
C TYR A 127 -9.42 22.31 7.05
N LEU A 128 -9.21 22.12 5.75
CA LEU A 128 -9.24 23.19 4.75
C LEU A 128 -10.67 23.69 4.49
N LEU A 129 -11.64 22.77 4.35
CA LEU A 129 -13.05 23.10 4.12
C LEU A 129 -13.63 23.92 5.27
N ASP A 130 -13.36 23.55 6.50
CA ASP A 130 -13.78 24.30 7.70
C ASP A 130 -13.26 25.76 7.73
N ARG A 131 -12.21 26.04 6.96
CA ARG A 131 -11.57 27.37 6.85
C ARG A 131 -11.84 28.08 5.52
N GLY A 132 -12.81 27.56 4.76
CA GLY A 132 -13.24 28.17 3.50
C GLY A 132 -12.31 27.90 2.30
N TYR A 133 -11.39 26.96 2.40
CA TYR A 133 -10.56 26.54 1.27
C TYR A 133 -11.20 25.35 0.56
N ALA A 134 -12.00 25.61 -0.45
CA ALA A 134 -12.61 24.58 -1.27
C ALA A 134 -11.56 23.83 -2.10
N LEU A 135 -11.74 22.51 -2.22
CA LEU A 135 -10.97 21.62 -3.08
C LEU A 135 -11.82 21.16 -4.28
N ASN A 136 -11.18 20.92 -5.40
CA ASN A 136 -11.82 20.45 -6.63
C ASN A 136 -11.77 18.93 -6.76
N GLY A 137 -10.84 18.27 -6.06
CA GLY A 137 -10.77 16.82 -6.04
C GLY A 137 -9.65 16.29 -5.14
N VAL A 138 -9.72 14.99 -4.91
CA VAL A 138 -8.72 14.23 -4.14
C VAL A 138 -8.34 13.01 -4.95
N ILE A 139 -7.04 12.77 -5.11
CA ILE A 139 -6.46 11.62 -5.79
C ILE A 139 -5.84 10.71 -4.72
N MET A 140 -6.24 9.47 -4.72
CA MET A 140 -5.78 8.48 -3.76
C MET A 140 -5.00 7.37 -4.48
N VAL A 141 -3.74 7.20 -4.11
CA VAL A 141 -2.86 6.15 -4.61
C VAL A 141 -2.65 5.12 -3.50
N SER A 142 -2.93 3.85 -3.77
CA SER A 142 -2.85 2.77 -2.77
C SER A 142 -3.57 3.13 -1.47
N ALA A 143 -4.87 3.41 -1.60
CA ALA A 143 -5.68 4.03 -0.54
C ALA A 143 -5.79 3.16 0.72
N VAL A 144 -5.65 3.79 1.88
CA VAL A 144 -5.88 3.18 3.19
C VAL A 144 -7.17 3.77 3.77
N PHE A 145 -8.22 2.96 3.84
CA PHE A 145 -9.51 3.35 4.44
C PHE A 145 -9.64 2.90 5.90
N ASP A 146 -8.99 1.80 6.25
CA ASP A 146 -9.00 1.25 7.60
C ASP A 146 -7.62 0.67 7.94
N LEU A 147 -6.93 1.30 8.89
CA LEU A 147 -5.60 0.87 9.33
C LEU A 147 -5.59 -0.53 9.95
N ARG A 148 -6.73 -1.02 10.47
CA ARG A 148 -6.83 -2.38 11.00
C ARG A 148 -6.51 -3.43 9.95
N THR A 149 -6.91 -3.18 8.69
CA THR A 149 -6.64 -4.12 7.58
C THR A 149 -5.15 -4.32 7.28
N LEU A 150 -4.28 -3.43 7.74
CA LEU A 150 -2.83 -3.50 7.52
C LEU A 150 -2.07 -4.04 8.73
N THR A 151 -2.63 -3.93 9.94
CA THR A 151 -1.90 -4.19 11.18
C THR A 151 -2.15 -5.57 11.77
N PHE A 152 -3.15 -6.31 11.29
CA PHE A 152 -3.53 -7.63 11.79
C PHE A 152 -3.65 -7.66 13.31
N PRO A 153 -4.50 -6.80 13.92
CA PRO A 153 -4.61 -6.74 15.37
C PRO A 153 -5.19 -8.04 15.94
N PRO A 154 -4.86 -8.37 17.19
CA PRO A 154 -5.42 -9.56 17.84
C PRO A 154 -6.96 -9.52 17.84
N ASN A 155 -7.59 -10.66 17.60
CA ASN A 155 -9.04 -10.85 17.57
C ASN A 155 -9.79 -10.04 16.46
N ASP A 156 -9.10 -9.64 15.42
CA ASP A 156 -9.71 -9.04 14.23
C ASP A 156 -9.48 -9.97 13.03
N ASP A 157 -10.55 -10.48 12.45
CA ASP A 157 -10.49 -11.38 11.30
C ASP A 157 -10.51 -10.65 9.95
N LEU A 158 -10.91 -9.39 9.95
CA LEU A 158 -11.04 -8.59 8.73
C LEU A 158 -9.76 -8.55 7.87
N PRO A 159 -8.56 -8.36 8.43
CA PRO A 159 -7.33 -8.34 7.64
C PRO A 159 -7.11 -9.64 6.85
N TYR A 160 -7.37 -10.79 7.47
CA TYR A 160 -7.19 -12.10 6.82
C TYR A 160 -8.18 -12.30 5.67
N ILE A 161 -9.42 -11.85 5.85
CA ILE A 161 -10.49 -11.95 4.86
C ILE A 161 -10.16 -11.08 3.63
N VAL A 162 -9.80 -9.81 3.83
CA VAL A 162 -9.61 -8.86 2.73
C VAL A 162 -8.30 -9.08 1.96
N HIS A 163 -7.28 -9.68 2.58
CA HIS A 163 -6.02 -10.01 1.89
C HIS A 163 -6.08 -11.33 1.11
N PHE A 164 -6.97 -12.23 1.47
CA PHE A 164 -7.01 -13.58 0.91
C PHE A 164 -7.13 -13.61 -0.63
N PRO A 165 -8.02 -12.82 -1.28
CA PRO A 165 -8.07 -12.79 -2.74
C PRO A 165 -6.77 -12.33 -3.39
N THR A 166 -6.00 -11.45 -2.73
CA THR A 166 -4.67 -11.03 -3.22
C THR A 166 -3.65 -12.15 -3.09
N TYR A 167 -3.68 -12.94 -2.02
CA TYR A 167 -2.82 -14.11 -1.88
C TYR A 167 -3.07 -15.12 -3.01
N ALA A 168 -4.34 -15.41 -3.30
CA ALA A 168 -4.73 -16.28 -4.38
C ALA A 168 -4.27 -15.75 -5.76
N ALA A 169 -4.46 -14.46 -6.03
CA ALA A 169 -3.99 -13.83 -7.26
C ALA A 169 -2.46 -13.93 -7.42
N THR A 170 -1.72 -13.74 -6.32
CA THR A 170 -0.26 -13.87 -6.28
C THR A 170 0.18 -15.31 -6.59
N ALA A 171 -0.49 -16.29 -5.98
CA ALA A 171 -0.22 -17.71 -6.24
C ALA A 171 -0.49 -18.08 -7.70
N HIS A 172 -1.60 -17.60 -8.27
CA HIS A 172 -1.92 -17.80 -9.68
C HIS A 172 -0.84 -17.19 -10.59
N TYR A 173 -0.38 -15.98 -10.32
CA TYR A 173 0.70 -15.33 -11.08
C TYR A 173 1.99 -16.13 -11.06
N HIS A 174 2.40 -16.64 -9.90
CA HIS A 174 3.62 -17.43 -9.72
C HIS A 174 3.45 -18.91 -10.05
N LYS A 175 2.32 -19.32 -10.61
CA LYS A 175 2.03 -20.71 -11.03
C LYS A 175 2.20 -21.72 -9.90
N ARG A 176 1.67 -21.39 -8.72
CA ARG A 176 1.74 -22.22 -7.51
C ARG A 176 0.49 -23.05 -7.26
N LEU A 177 -0.51 -22.94 -8.11
CA LEU A 177 -1.78 -23.65 -8.00
C LEU A 177 -1.74 -24.99 -8.76
N ASN A 178 -2.69 -25.87 -8.46
CA ASN A 178 -2.90 -27.08 -9.23
C ASN A 178 -3.33 -26.73 -10.68
N GLN A 179 -3.29 -27.72 -11.58
CA GLN A 179 -3.53 -27.48 -13.01
C GLN A 179 -4.92 -26.91 -13.27
N GLU A 180 -5.94 -27.41 -12.58
CA GLU A 180 -7.33 -26.96 -12.77
C GLU A 180 -7.48 -25.48 -12.47
N MET A 181 -6.99 -25.02 -11.32
CA MET A 181 -7.07 -23.62 -10.92
C MET A 181 -6.16 -22.72 -11.77
N GLN A 182 -5.01 -23.25 -12.18
CA GLN A 182 -4.04 -22.49 -12.97
C GLN A 182 -4.50 -22.23 -14.41
N GLU A 183 -5.32 -23.11 -15.00
CA GLU A 183 -5.84 -22.97 -16.37
C GLU A 183 -7.03 -21.98 -16.47
N LYS A 184 -7.65 -21.62 -15.36
CA LYS A 184 -8.73 -20.62 -15.33
C LYS A 184 -8.19 -19.24 -15.68
N SER A 185 -9.06 -18.39 -16.27
CA SER A 185 -8.73 -16.97 -16.34
C SER A 185 -8.59 -16.39 -14.93
N VAL A 186 -7.75 -15.36 -14.76
CA VAL A 186 -7.59 -14.70 -13.45
C VAL A 186 -8.92 -14.21 -12.90
N GLU A 187 -9.81 -13.71 -13.76
CA GLU A 187 -11.12 -13.19 -13.37
C GLU A 187 -12.03 -14.30 -12.85
N ASP A 188 -12.16 -15.41 -13.59
CA ASP A 188 -12.97 -16.57 -13.17
C ASP A 188 -12.43 -17.18 -11.87
N PHE A 189 -11.12 -17.37 -11.79
CA PHE A 189 -10.47 -17.87 -10.57
C PHE A 189 -10.74 -16.96 -9.36
N LEU A 190 -10.59 -15.65 -9.50
CA LEU A 190 -10.85 -14.72 -8.40
C LEU A 190 -12.33 -14.61 -8.02
N ASN A 191 -13.25 -14.90 -8.93
CA ASN A 191 -14.67 -14.98 -8.57
C ASN A 191 -14.92 -16.19 -7.66
N GLU A 192 -14.34 -17.36 -7.96
CA GLU A 192 -14.41 -18.53 -7.08
C GLU A 192 -13.75 -18.27 -5.72
N VAL A 193 -12.59 -17.61 -5.71
CA VAL A 193 -11.91 -17.22 -4.46
C VAL A 193 -12.79 -16.32 -3.59
N ARG A 194 -13.49 -15.35 -4.19
CA ARG A 194 -14.41 -14.47 -3.46
C ARG A 194 -15.61 -15.24 -2.91
N GLU A 195 -16.19 -16.11 -3.73
CA GLU A 195 -17.29 -16.97 -3.31
C GLU A 195 -16.89 -17.89 -2.13
N PHE A 196 -15.72 -18.52 -2.21
CA PHE A 196 -15.16 -19.29 -1.10
C PHE A 196 -14.93 -18.42 0.13
N THR A 197 -14.38 -17.22 -0.05
CA THR A 197 -14.12 -16.29 1.05
C THR A 197 -15.40 -15.95 1.81
N GLU A 198 -16.46 -15.60 1.09
CA GLU A 198 -17.74 -15.20 1.68
C GLU A 198 -18.51 -16.37 2.32
N ASN A 199 -18.53 -17.53 1.65
CA ASN A 199 -19.41 -18.62 2.03
C ASN A 199 -18.76 -19.69 2.91
N LYS A 200 -17.41 -19.73 2.96
CA LYS A 200 -16.66 -20.76 3.69
C LYS A 200 -15.64 -20.17 4.66
N TYR A 201 -14.70 -19.35 4.16
CA TYR A 201 -13.57 -18.88 4.96
C TYR A 201 -14.00 -17.92 6.06
N MET A 202 -14.77 -16.88 5.73
CA MET A 202 -15.28 -15.93 6.72
C MET A 202 -16.15 -16.60 7.80
N PRO A 203 -17.13 -17.47 7.48
CA PRO A 203 -17.85 -18.23 8.50
C PRO A 203 -16.97 -19.12 9.37
N ALA A 204 -15.93 -19.75 8.80
CA ALA A 204 -14.98 -20.56 9.57
C ALA A 204 -14.19 -19.73 10.59
N LEU A 205 -13.69 -18.55 10.18
CA LEU A 205 -13.02 -17.63 11.10
C LEU A 205 -13.95 -17.14 12.20
N PHE A 206 -15.21 -16.85 11.88
CA PHE A 206 -16.21 -16.39 12.85
C PHE A 206 -16.54 -17.44 13.92
N LYS A 207 -16.42 -18.75 13.61
CA LYS A 207 -16.56 -19.82 14.61
C LYS A 207 -15.49 -19.76 15.70
N GLY A 208 -14.31 -19.21 15.39
CA GLY A 208 -13.19 -19.12 16.33
C GLY A 208 -12.85 -20.50 16.92
N THR A 209 -12.86 -20.61 18.25
CA THR A 209 -12.54 -21.86 18.96
C THR A 209 -13.65 -22.90 18.89
N SER A 210 -14.81 -22.59 18.34
CA SER A 210 -15.92 -23.55 18.19
C SER A 210 -15.90 -24.32 16.87
N ILE A 211 -14.94 -24.03 15.97
CA ILE A 211 -14.74 -24.83 14.77
C ILE A 211 -14.23 -26.23 15.15
N THR A 212 -14.77 -27.28 14.52
CA THR A 212 -14.24 -28.62 14.74
C THR A 212 -12.92 -28.84 14.00
N ASP A 213 -12.17 -29.88 14.41
CA ASP A 213 -10.90 -30.20 13.75
C ASP A 213 -11.12 -30.63 12.30
N GLU A 214 -12.20 -31.36 12.02
CA GLU A 214 -12.58 -31.79 10.67
C GLU A 214 -12.91 -30.58 9.77
N GLU A 215 -13.75 -29.66 10.27
CA GLU A 215 -14.11 -28.45 9.53
C GLU A 215 -12.87 -27.57 9.28
N LYS A 216 -12.03 -27.40 10.30
CA LYS A 216 -10.80 -26.63 10.19
C LYS A 216 -9.85 -27.21 9.15
N TRP A 217 -9.78 -28.56 9.09
CA TRP A 217 -8.94 -29.25 8.11
C TRP A 217 -9.47 -29.08 6.69
N GLU A 218 -10.80 -29.22 6.48
CA GLU A 218 -11.42 -28.95 5.18
C GLU A 218 -11.12 -27.53 4.68
N ILE A 219 -11.22 -26.55 5.55
CA ILE A 219 -10.89 -25.16 5.19
C ILE A 219 -9.39 -25.03 4.86
N ALA A 220 -8.49 -25.65 5.61
CA ALA A 220 -7.05 -25.60 5.34
C ALA A 220 -6.69 -26.24 3.99
N GLU A 221 -7.37 -27.32 3.58
CA GLU A 221 -7.22 -27.93 2.26
C GLU A 221 -7.66 -26.99 1.14
N ASN A 222 -8.79 -26.35 1.27
CA ASN A 222 -9.25 -25.35 0.30
C ASN A 222 -8.30 -24.13 0.22
N LEU A 223 -7.78 -23.68 1.37
CA LEU A 223 -6.81 -22.58 1.41
C LEU A 223 -5.50 -22.95 0.70
N GLU A 224 -5.00 -24.19 0.85
CA GLU A 224 -3.87 -24.69 0.07
C GLU A 224 -4.18 -24.70 -1.43
N GLU A 225 -5.32 -25.23 -1.82
CA GLU A 225 -5.74 -25.29 -3.22
C GLU A 225 -5.79 -23.91 -3.87
N LEU A 226 -6.29 -22.90 -3.17
CA LEU A 226 -6.47 -21.55 -3.67
C LEU A 226 -5.24 -20.63 -3.53
N THR A 227 -4.25 -21.03 -2.72
CA THR A 227 -3.07 -20.19 -2.47
C THR A 227 -1.72 -20.87 -2.73
N GLY A 228 -1.71 -22.20 -2.91
CA GLY A 228 -0.46 -22.96 -3.02
C GLY A 228 0.38 -23.01 -1.74
N VAL A 229 -0.09 -22.44 -0.64
CA VAL A 229 0.56 -22.53 0.68
C VAL A 229 0.05 -23.78 1.39
N ASN A 230 0.99 -24.59 1.90
CA ASN A 230 0.71 -25.89 2.48
C ASN A 230 -0.36 -25.85 3.58
N LYS A 231 -1.30 -26.81 3.55
CA LYS A 231 -2.42 -26.91 4.49
C LYS A 231 -1.99 -27.10 5.95
N ASP A 232 -0.87 -27.78 6.19
CA ASP A 232 -0.34 -27.94 7.55
C ASP A 232 0.08 -26.59 8.15
N TYR A 233 0.57 -25.68 7.28
CA TYR A 233 0.88 -24.31 7.70
C TYR A 233 -0.39 -23.54 8.02
N TRP A 234 -1.41 -23.59 7.15
CA TRP A 234 -2.73 -23.00 7.42
C TRP A 234 -3.36 -23.53 8.70
N TRP A 235 -3.29 -24.85 8.90
CA TRP A 235 -3.80 -25.50 10.11
C TRP A 235 -3.10 -24.97 11.37
N SER A 236 -1.76 -24.97 11.38
CA SER A 236 -0.96 -24.54 12.53
C SER A 236 -1.12 -23.05 12.85
N ALA A 237 -1.39 -22.25 11.83
CA ALA A 237 -1.67 -20.81 11.93
C ALA A 237 -3.15 -20.50 12.30
N ASN A 238 -3.95 -21.50 12.64
CA ASN A 238 -5.38 -21.35 12.89
C ASN A 238 -6.14 -20.66 11.75
N LEU A 239 -5.82 -21.02 10.51
CA LEU A 239 -6.37 -20.47 9.27
C LEU A 239 -6.05 -18.96 9.06
N LYS A 240 -5.11 -18.40 9.80
CA LYS A 240 -4.79 -16.96 9.84
C LYS A 240 -3.33 -16.72 9.51
N ILE A 241 -3.02 -16.43 8.25
CA ILE A 241 -1.67 -16.12 7.80
C ILE A 241 -1.60 -14.62 7.50
N LYS A 242 -0.67 -13.92 8.14
CA LYS A 242 -0.41 -12.50 7.88
C LYS A 242 0.30 -12.31 6.55
N ALA A 243 0.21 -11.11 5.98
CA ALA A 243 0.82 -10.80 4.70
C ALA A 243 2.34 -11.13 4.66
N GLY A 244 3.09 -10.74 5.69
CA GLY A 244 4.52 -11.07 5.76
C GLY A 244 4.85 -12.56 5.84
N GLU A 245 3.97 -13.34 6.47
CA GLU A 245 4.08 -14.80 6.52
C GLU A 245 3.80 -15.41 5.13
N PHE A 246 2.74 -14.96 4.47
CA PHE A 246 2.40 -15.39 3.12
C PHE A 246 3.53 -15.10 2.12
N PHE A 247 4.13 -13.90 2.16
CA PHE A 247 5.22 -13.52 1.27
C PHE A 247 6.40 -14.50 1.34
N ASN A 248 6.69 -15.00 2.53
CA ASN A 248 7.80 -15.94 2.75
C ASN A 248 7.41 -17.39 2.46
N GLU A 249 6.14 -17.77 2.71
CA GLU A 249 5.71 -19.17 2.56
C GLU A 249 5.51 -19.57 1.10
N LEU A 250 4.93 -18.70 0.27
CA LEU A 250 4.53 -19.04 -1.09
C LEU A 250 5.69 -19.63 -1.94
N MET A 251 6.89 -19.08 -1.82
CA MET A 251 8.06 -19.48 -2.60
C MET A 251 9.17 -20.06 -1.73
N ARG A 252 8.85 -20.52 -0.52
CA ARG A 252 9.82 -21.02 0.47
C ARG A 252 10.71 -22.14 -0.09
N GLU A 253 10.14 -23.10 -0.81
CA GLU A 253 10.87 -24.25 -1.36
C GLU A 253 11.94 -23.85 -2.36
N GLU A 254 11.76 -22.72 -3.05
CA GLU A 254 12.73 -22.14 -3.96
C GLU A 254 13.73 -21.20 -3.29
N GLY A 255 13.63 -21.01 -1.97
CA GLY A 255 14.45 -20.06 -1.22
C GLY A 255 14.17 -18.61 -1.57
N LYS A 256 12.96 -18.32 -2.08
CA LYS A 256 12.53 -16.99 -2.51
C LYS A 256 11.42 -16.44 -1.63
N THR A 257 11.23 -15.12 -1.71
CA THR A 257 10.09 -14.39 -1.15
C THR A 257 9.46 -13.53 -2.24
N VAL A 258 8.16 -13.27 -2.13
CA VAL A 258 7.48 -12.32 -3.04
C VAL A 258 7.53 -10.90 -2.50
N GLY A 259 7.48 -9.92 -3.40
CA GLY A 259 7.54 -8.50 -3.04
C GLY A 259 6.31 -8.04 -2.25
N ARG A 260 6.51 -7.16 -1.29
CA ARG A 260 5.45 -6.59 -0.45
C ARG A 260 4.63 -5.52 -1.19
N LEU A 261 5.27 -4.65 -1.95
CA LEU A 261 4.62 -3.58 -2.70
C LEU A 261 4.05 -4.08 -4.03
N ASP A 262 4.78 -4.97 -4.69
CA ASP A 262 4.34 -5.66 -5.89
C ASP A 262 4.73 -7.14 -5.80
N SER A 263 3.75 -7.99 -5.56
CA SER A 263 3.96 -9.42 -5.35
C SER A 263 4.40 -10.19 -6.60
N ARG A 264 4.49 -9.56 -7.76
CA ARG A 264 5.09 -10.14 -8.98
C ARG A 264 6.61 -10.25 -8.88
N PHE A 265 7.25 -9.38 -8.08
CA PHE A 265 8.69 -9.40 -7.86
C PHE A 265 9.07 -10.54 -6.91
N LEU A 266 10.25 -11.10 -7.15
CA LEU A 266 10.84 -12.14 -6.31
C LEU A 266 12.18 -11.68 -5.75
N GLY A 267 12.38 -11.89 -4.45
CA GLY A 267 13.64 -11.68 -3.74
C GLY A 267 14.18 -12.96 -3.14
N ILE A 268 15.35 -12.90 -2.53
CA ILE A 268 15.94 -13.99 -1.77
C ILE A 268 15.33 -14.03 -0.38
N ASN A 269 14.87 -15.19 0.06
CA ASN A 269 14.35 -15.37 1.41
C ASN A 269 15.51 -15.52 2.41
N GLU A 270 15.96 -14.42 2.98
CA GLU A 270 16.93 -14.42 4.07
C GLU A 270 16.21 -14.55 5.42
N LYS A 271 16.36 -15.71 6.07
CA LYS A 271 15.69 -16.07 7.33
C LYS A 271 15.92 -15.12 8.52
N THR A 272 16.77 -14.13 8.36
CA THR A 272 17.29 -13.26 9.45
C THR A 272 16.86 -11.81 9.35
N ILE A 273 16.08 -11.40 8.35
CA ILE A 273 15.81 -10.00 8.10
C ILE A 273 14.42 -9.61 8.58
N ASN A 274 14.42 -8.58 9.42
CA ASN A 274 13.28 -7.92 10.02
C ASN A 274 12.16 -7.69 8.98
N GLN A 275 10.93 -8.07 9.29
CA GLN A 275 9.73 -8.10 8.42
C GLN A 275 9.44 -6.81 7.63
N PHE A 276 10.15 -5.72 7.91
CA PHE A 276 9.86 -4.41 7.32
C PHE A 276 10.89 -3.90 6.31
N ALA A 277 12.07 -4.48 6.22
CA ALA A 277 13.14 -3.74 5.59
C ALA A 277 13.65 -4.25 4.24
N ILE A 278 13.56 -5.53 3.89
CA ILE A 278 14.47 -6.01 2.84
C ILE A 278 13.89 -7.06 1.90
N THR A 279 12.66 -7.46 2.10
CA THR A 279 12.03 -8.48 1.24
C THR A 279 11.32 -7.88 0.03
N ASP A 280 11.35 -6.57 -0.12
CA ASP A 280 10.80 -5.96 -1.31
C ASP A 280 11.90 -5.76 -2.34
N PRO A 281 11.90 -6.53 -3.43
CA PRO A 281 12.90 -6.41 -4.49
C PRO A 281 12.88 -5.04 -5.19
N GLN A 282 11.97 -4.16 -4.81
CA GLN A 282 11.89 -2.78 -5.30
C GLN A 282 12.48 -1.75 -4.32
N SER A 283 12.87 -2.16 -3.10
CA SER A 283 13.40 -1.24 -2.08
C SER A 283 14.92 -1.10 -2.14
#